data_d0d2f706ef6ce300abf3047a01d35886
#
_entry.id   d0d2f706ef6ce300abf3047a01d35886
#
_cell.length_a   1.000
_cell.length_b   1.000
_cell.length_c   1.000
_cell.angle_alpha   90.00
_cell.angle_beta   90.00
_cell.angle_gamma   90.00
#
_symmetry.space_group_name_H-M   'P 1'
#
loop_
_entity.id
_entity.type
_entity.pdbx_description
1 polymer ?
#
loop_
_entity_poly.entity_id
_entity_poly.type
_entity_poly.pdbx_seq_one_letter_code
_entity_poly.pdbx_strand_id
1 'polypeptide(L)'
;MKIYLIRNARSVPRDEWEGDDDLLRPLSERGEAEAEAIAEHLAAQGVVRVVAAPELRCQETVQPLARAARRSVHVDDRLAEGSDVEKALEVLPSFDEGPVALCTHPDTIIGILRFFELGEAELREGRLPCRKGSIWVLQGFGRTPTTASYLEPEAQAKGKLRFPERDEPAVVRMATLDLGSTSFHLLIADATARGEIRPVVQEKVMLRLGASIANGGSIADDVADRAVEVGRALCEVARREKVERLLVVGTAALREARNGAKVARRIESAIGTPVRILSGEEEASAIFRSLQARIGLGSGRALALDLGGGSLELAVGTDAKGVEWATTLPLGVVRLHGRVAKNDPMTDRETLAVDDLVRAQLAPHLETLARLRPARALAAGGTARALARLLAERNRARTNGPLPLPIDELAALRDKLVASTHRERLRMRGVRRGRADLLPVGSIVLATVADTLGLEGFTVSDWGLREGILLAAL
;
A
#
# COMPACT_ATOMS: atom_id res chain seq x y z
N MET A 1 12.31 2.36 -10.42
CA MET A 1 13.60 1.90 -10.99
C MET A 1 14.24 0.86 -10.10
N LYS A 2 15.39 0.28 -10.49
CA LYS A 2 15.96 -0.91 -9.80
C LYS A 2 17.35 -0.64 -9.23
N ILE A 3 17.63 -1.17 -8.04
CA ILE A 3 18.98 -1.31 -7.48
C ILE A 3 19.28 -2.81 -7.41
N TYR A 4 20.41 -3.21 -7.98
CA TYR A 4 20.88 -4.58 -7.97
C TYR A 4 21.95 -4.71 -6.88
N LEU A 5 21.61 -5.34 -5.75
CA LEU A 5 22.58 -5.69 -4.71
C LEU A 5 23.18 -7.04 -5.08
N ILE A 6 24.44 -7.05 -5.47
CA ILE A 6 25.15 -8.23 -5.98
C ILE A 6 26.07 -8.74 -4.87
N ARG A 7 25.91 -9.99 -4.46
CA ARG A 7 26.93 -10.64 -3.63
C ARG A 7 28.13 -10.98 -4.51
N ASN A 8 29.34 -10.65 -4.06
CA ASN A 8 30.55 -11.00 -4.76
C ASN A 8 30.57 -12.49 -5.17
N ALA A 9 31.04 -12.76 -6.38
CA ALA A 9 31.22 -14.09 -6.94
C ALA A 9 32.28 -14.90 -6.16
N ARG A 10 32.47 -16.18 -6.51
CA ARG A 10 33.43 -17.05 -5.81
C ARG A 10 34.84 -16.58 -6.02
N SER A 11 35.53 -16.30 -4.94
CA SER A 11 36.97 -16.03 -4.93
C SER A 11 37.77 -17.33 -4.77
N VAL A 12 39.05 -17.29 -5.06
CA VAL A 12 40.01 -18.33 -4.72
C VAL A 12 39.84 -18.67 -3.22
N PRO A 13 39.84 -19.98 -2.85
CA PRO A 13 39.76 -20.37 -1.43
C PRO A 13 40.89 -19.75 -0.61
N ARG A 14 40.61 -19.45 0.69
CA ARG A 14 41.58 -18.77 1.55
C ARG A 14 42.85 -19.61 1.77
N ASP A 15 42.73 -20.91 1.83
CA ASP A 15 43.78 -21.89 1.98
C ASP A 15 44.64 -22.12 0.71
N GLU A 16 44.12 -21.71 -0.44
CA GLU A 16 44.81 -21.74 -1.74
C GLU A 16 45.37 -20.36 -2.15
N TRP A 17 45.04 -19.29 -1.39
CA TRP A 17 45.50 -17.96 -1.69
C TRP A 17 46.88 -17.68 -1.05
N GLU A 18 47.90 -17.45 -1.89
CA GLU A 18 49.28 -17.21 -1.48
C GLU A 18 49.58 -15.75 -1.07
N GLY A 19 48.61 -14.82 -1.24
CA GLY A 19 48.78 -13.42 -0.88
C GLY A 19 48.50 -13.11 0.60
N ASP A 20 49.18 -12.14 1.15
CA ASP A 20 49.06 -11.74 2.55
C ASP A 20 47.83 -10.86 2.83
N ASP A 21 47.29 -10.20 1.80
CA ASP A 21 46.17 -9.24 1.95
C ASP A 21 44.88 -9.77 1.34
N ASP A 22 43.88 -10.12 2.16
CA ASP A 22 42.58 -10.64 1.73
C ASP A 22 41.79 -9.64 0.84
N LEU A 23 42.10 -8.34 0.90
CA LEU A 23 41.53 -7.34 -0.01
C LEU A 23 41.91 -7.62 -1.47
N LEU A 24 43.06 -8.19 -1.71
CA LEU A 24 43.58 -8.48 -3.06
C LEU A 24 43.25 -9.92 -3.56
N ARG A 25 42.47 -10.68 -2.80
CA ARG A 25 42.10 -12.04 -3.17
C ARG A 25 41.14 -12.04 -4.38
N PRO A 26 41.56 -12.63 -5.54
CA PRO A 26 40.83 -12.57 -6.81
C PRO A 26 39.68 -13.57 -6.86
N LEU A 27 38.90 -13.50 -7.94
CA LEU A 27 37.93 -14.52 -8.29
C LEU A 27 38.62 -15.84 -8.68
N SER A 28 37.94 -16.95 -8.45
CA SER A 28 38.29 -18.25 -9.04
C SER A 28 37.70 -18.35 -10.44
N GLU A 29 38.11 -19.31 -11.25
CA GLU A 29 37.55 -19.58 -12.58
C GLU A 29 36.01 -19.68 -12.54
N ARG A 30 35.46 -20.32 -11.52
CA ARG A 30 34.02 -20.40 -11.32
C ARG A 30 33.43 -19.04 -10.97
N GLY A 31 34.14 -18.21 -10.22
CA GLY A 31 33.73 -16.84 -9.89
C GLY A 31 33.74 -15.94 -11.12
N GLU A 32 34.68 -16.09 -12.03
CA GLU A 32 34.70 -15.39 -13.31
C GLU A 32 33.47 -15.75 -14.16
N ALA A 33 33.10 -17.04 -14.22
CA ALA A 33 31.90 -17.50 -14.91
C ALA A 33 30.61 -16.92 -14.26
N GLU A 34 30.58 -16.80 -12.93
CA GLU A 34 29.48 -16.14 -12.23
C GLU A 34 29.41 -14.64 -12.57
N ALA A 35 30.55 -13.96 -12.67
CA ALA A 35 30.62 -12.54 -13.04
C ALA A 35 30.16 -12.28 -14.49
N GLU A 36 30.53 -13.15 -15.42
CA GLU A 36 30.05 -13.07 -16.81
C GLU A 36 28.53 -13.32 -16.89
N ALA A 37 27.99 -14.32 -16.14
CA ALA A 37 26.54 -14.55 -16.07
C ALA A 37 25.77 -13.35 -15.53
N ILE A 38 26.32 -12.66 -14.50
CA ILE A 38 25.76 -11.40 -13.97
C ILE A 38 25.75 -10.32 -15.07
N ALA A 39 26.85 -10.18 -15.80
CA ALA A 39 26.96 -9.20 -16.87
C ALA A 39 25.95 -9.48 -18.00
N GLU A 40 25.83 -10.73 -18.47
CA GLU A 40 24.86 -11.14 -19.48
C GLU A 40 23.42 -10.84 -19.03
N HIS A 41 23.07 -11.15 -17.78
CA HIS A 41 21.74 -10.93 -17.24
C HIS A 41 21.39 -9.44 -17.11
N LEU A 42 22.33 -8.61 -16.68
CA LEU A 42 22.10 -7.18 -16.41
C LEU A 42 22.42 -6.26 -17.61
N ALA A 43 23.04 -6.76 -18.68
CA ALA A 43 23.43 -5.96 -19.84
C ALA A 43 22.25 -5.19 -20.47
N ALA A 44 21.08 -5.84 -20.58
CA ALA A 44 19.87 -5.25 -21.16
C ALA A 44 19.09 -4.39 -20.17
N GLN A 45 19.49 -4.32 -18.90
CA GLN A 45 18.74 -3.61 -17.85
C GLN A 45 19.03 -2.11 -17.76
N GLY A 46 19.89 -1.57 -18.65
CA GLY A 46 20.18 -0.16 -18.72
C GLY A 46 20.92 0.41 -17.50
N VAL A 47 21.80 -0.38 -16.88
CA VAL A 47 22.57 0.02 -15.69
C VAL A 47 23.39 1.29 -15.99
N VAL A 48 23.15 2.32 -15.19
CA VAL A 48 23.77 3.65 -15.36
C VAL A 48 24.99 3.88 -14.47
N ARG A 49 25.10 3.14 -13.37
CA ARG A 49 26.20 3.22 -12.40
C ARG A 49 26.52 1.83 -11.82
N VAL A 50 27.83 1.56 -11.68
CA VAL A 50 28.33 0.33 -11.07
C VAL A 50 29.23 0.71 -9.90
N VAL A 51 28.92 0.21 -8.72
CA VAL A 51 29.66 0.45 -7.48
C VAL A 51 30.12 -0.88 -6.89
N ALA A 52 31.30 -0.93 -6.33
CA ALA A 52 31.83 -2.13 -5.67
C ALA A 52 32.46 -1.80 -4.32
N ALA A 53 32.43 -2.73 -3.42
CA ALA A 53 33.27 -2.76 -2.23
C ALA A 53 34.77 -2.77 -2.60
N PRO A 54 35.67 -2.34 -1.70
CA PRO A 54 37.11 -2.20 -2.01
C PRO A 54 37.80 -3.55 -2.29
N GLU A 55 37.26 -4.68 -1.84
CA GLU A 55 37.81 -6.00 -2.08
C GLU A 55 37.85 -6.33 -3.56
N LEU A 56 39.00 -6.80 -4.07
CA LEU A 56 39.25 -7.13 -5.48
C LEU A 56 38.15 -8.05 -6.05
N ARG A 57 37.74 -9.07 -5.27
CA ARG A 57 36.66 -10.00 -5.65
C ARG A 57 35.31 -9.31 -5.94
N CYS A 58 35.02 -8.20 -5.26
CA CYS A 58 33.79 -7.41 -5.53
C CYS A 58 33.93 -6.60 -6.81
N GLN A 59 35.08 -5.99 -7.04
CA GLN A 59 35.38 -5.23 -8.24
C GLN A 59 35.37 -6.15 -9.48
N GLU A 60 36.06 -7.28 -9.43
CA GLU A 60 36.10 -8.26 -10.50
C GLU A 60 34.73 -8.84 -10.82
N THR A 61 33.86 -9.04 -9.81
CA THR A 61 32.48 -9.52 -9.99
C THR A 61 31.67 -8.62 -10.92
N VAL A 62 31.84 -7.30 -10.84
CA VAL A 62 31.05 -6.36 -11.64
C VAL A 62 31.81 -5.72 -12.80
N GLN A 63 33.07 -6.04 -12.96
CA GLN A 63 33.90 -5.54 -14.06
C GLN A 63 33.37 -5.93 -15.45
N PRO A 64 32.91 -7.18 -15.71
CA PRO A 64 32.25 -7.54 -16.98
C PRO A 64 31.00 -6.72 -17.25
N LEU A 65 30.14 -6.53 -16.22
CA LEU A 65 28.95 -5.69 -16.32
C LEU A 65 29.30 -4.24 -16.64
N ALA A 66 30.30 -3.68 -15.96
CA ALA A 66 30.74 -2.29 -16.19
C ALA A 66 31.22 -2.11 -17.65
N ARG A 67 31.98 -3.07 -18.19
CA ARG A 67 32.40 -3.10 -19.60
C ARG A 67 31.19 -3.14 -20.53
N ALA A 68 30.24 -4.06 -20.31
CA ALA A 68 29.02 -4.21 -21.12
C ALA A 68 28.15 -2.94 -21.10
N ALA A 69 28.02 -2.29 -19.94
CA ALA A 69 27.27 -1.05 -19.77
C ALA A 69 28.03 0.21 -20.22
N ARG A 70 29.30 0.11 -20.65
CA ARG A 70 30.22 1.23 -20.97
C ARG A 70 30.35 2.22 -19.79
N ARG A 71 30.57 1.67 -18.60
CA ARG A 71 30.72 2.41 -17.33
C ARG A 71 32.05 1.99 -16.68
N SER A 72 32.51 2.82 -15.73
CA SER A 72 33.59 2.48 -14.79
C SER A 72 33.00 1.88 -13.51
N VAL A 73 33.79 1.03 -12.85
CA VAL A 73 33.49 0.59 -11.49
C VAL A 73 33.93 1.68 -10.52
N HIS A 74 33.01 2.16 -9.68
CA HIS A 74 33.32 3.08 -8.59
C HIS A 74 33.51 2.26 -7.31
N VAL A 75 34.66 2.40 -6.66
CA VAL A 75 34.95 1.75 -5.39
C VAL A 75 34.48 2.62 -4.25
N ASP A 76 33.79 2.03 -3.27
CA ASP A 76 33.30 2.76 -2.09
C ASP A 76 33.54 1.94 -0.82
N ASP A 77 34.38 2.45 0.08
CA ASP A 77 34.81 1.80 1.31
C ASP A 77 33.67 1.52 2.29
N ARG A 78 32.56 2.25 2.18
CA ARG A 78 31.34 2.01 2.98
C ARG A 78 30.66 0.69 2.67
N LEU A 79 31.01 0.03 1.57
CA LEU A 79 30.52 -1.28 1.17
C LEU A 79 31.45 -2.43 1.56
N ALA A 80 32.58 -2.17 2.24
CA ALA A 80 33.57 -3.17 2.64
C ALA A 80 32.96 -4.25 3.56
N GLU A 81 33.60 -5.45 3.58
CA GLU A 81 33.19 -6.55 4.48
C GLU A 81 33.23 -6.09 5.95
N GLY A 82 32.13 -6.31 6.69
CA GLY A 82 32.02 -5.90 8.08
C GLY A 82 31.74 -4.40 8.31
N SER A 83 31.52 -3.63 7.25
CA SER A 83 31.11 -2.22 7.40
C SER A 83 29.76 -2.08 8.08
N ASP A 84 29.58 -0.94 8.76
CA ASP A 84 28.32 -0.57 9.37
C ASP A 84 27.22 -0.41 8.30
N VAL A 85 26.08 -1.05 8.53
CA VAL A 85 24.92 -1.00 7.62
C VAL A 85 24.43 0.44 7.39
N GLU A 86 24.49 1.30 8.41
CA GLU A 86 24.09 2.73 8.28
C GLU A 86 24.95 3.45 7.25
N LYS A 87 26.26 3.17 7.19
CA LYS A 87 27.16 3.73 6.17
C LYS A 87 26.86 3.19 4.78
N ALA A 88 26.54 1.89 4.68
CA ALA A 88 26.16 1.29 3.40
C ALA A 88 24.82 1.86 2.85
N LEU A 89 23.89 2.25 3.72
CA LEU A 89 22.65 2.93 3.35
C LEU A 89 22.88 4.30 2.71
N GLU A 90 23.93 5.01 3.07
CA GLU A 90 24.31 6.30 2.45
C GLU A 90 24.74 6.15 1.00
N VAL A 91 25.26 4.96 0.62
CA VAL A 91 25.70 4.65 -0.75
C VAL A 91 24.52 4.33 -1.67
N LEU A 92 23.36 3.94 -1.10
CA LEU A 92 22.19 3.63 -1.90
C LEU A 92 21.75 4.87 -2.69
N PRO A 93 21.68 4.78 -4.05
CA PRO A 93 21.21 5.87 -4.87
C PRO A 93 19.73 6.12 -4.70
N SER A 94 19.27 7.27 -5.17
CA SER A 94 17.83 7.46 -5.42
C SER A 94 17.36 6.53 -6.54
N PHE A 95 16.19 5.92 -6.37
CA PHE A 95 15.56 5.12 -7.43
C PHE A 95 15.23 5.97 -8.68
N ASP A 96 15.31 7.30 -8.59
CA ASP A 96 15.06 8.22 -9.71
C ASP A 96 16.28 8.39 -10.62
N GLU A 97 17.48 8.00 -10.18
CA GLU A 97 18.74 8.15 -10.92
C GLU A 97 18.92 7.15 -12.07
N GLY A 98 18.17 6.05 -12.10
CA GLY A 98 18.30 4.94 -13.04
C GLY A 98 18.73 3.63 -12.38
N PRO A 99 18.79 2.51 -13.13
CA PRO A 99 19.23 1.24 -12.59
C PRO A 99 20.70 1.28 -12.17
N VAL A 100 21.00 0.88 -10.92
CA VAL A 100 22.36 0.88 -10.35
C VAL A 100 22.71 -0.50 -9.84
N ALA A 101 23.94 -0.95 -10.10
CA ALA A 101 24.50 -2.20 -9.57
C ALA A 101 25.50 -1.89 -8.44
N LEU A 102 25.30 -2.54 -7.28
CA LEU A 102 26.18 -2.46 -6.11
C LEU A 102 26.67 -3.85 -5.74
N CYS A 103 27.98 -4.08 -5.78
CA CYS A 103 28.58 -5.34 -5.37
C CYS A 103 29.20 -5.23 -3.98
N THR A 104 28.78 -6.10 -3.07
CA THR A 104 29.25 -6.12 -1.68
C THR A 104 29.14 -7.51 -1.07
N HIS A 105 29.18 -7.62 0.24
CA HIS A 105 29.23 -8.82 1.06
C HIS A 105 27.84 -9.20 1.62
N PRO A 106 27.62 -10.45 2.07
CA PRO A 106 26.31 -10.93 2.50
C PRO A 106 25.79 -10.23 3.75
N ASP A 107 26.66 -9.85 4.69
CA ASP A 107 26.32 -9.09 5.90
C ASP A 107 25.71 -7.72 5.57
N THR A 108 26.35 -6.98 4.67
CA THR A 108 25.85 -5.67 4.18
C THR A 108 24.50 -5.83 3.45
N ILE A 109 24.39 -6.80 2.52
CA ILE A 109 23.15 -7.04 1.77
C ILE A 109 22.00 -7.41 2.70
N ILE A 110 22.23 -8.37 3.60
CA ILE A 110 21.22 -8.82 4.58
C ILE A 110 20.86 -7.68 5.54
N GLY A 111 21.84 -6.89 5.95
CA GLY A 111 21.62 -5.70 6.78
C GLY A 111 20.72 -4.67 6.11
N ILE A 112 20.95 -4.34 4.85
CA ILE A 112 20.09 -3.44 4.03
C ILE A 112 18.67 -4.00 3.92
N LEU A 113 18.52 -5.29 3.59
CA LEU A 113 17.20 -5.92 3.47
C LEU A 113 16.43 -5.88 4.79
N ARG A 114 17.08 -6.17 5.91
CA ARG A 114 16.48 -6.13 7.25
C ARG A 114 16.09 -4.72 7.67
N PHE A 115 16.95 -3.72 7.38
CA PHE A 115 16.64 -2.33 7.67
C PHE A 115 15.34 -1.87 7.02
N PHE A 116 15.11 -2.27 5.77
CA PHE A 116 13.89 -1.94 5.03
C PHE A 116 12.78 -3.00 5.17
N GLU A 117 12.97 -4.05 5.96
CA GLU A 117 12.02 -5.17 6.15
C GLU A 117 11.61 -5.85 4.85
N LEU A 118 12.58 -6.08 3.99
CA LEU A 118 12.39 -6.67 2.66
C LEU A 118 12.85 -8.13 2.60
N GLY A 119 12.33 -8.86 1.63
CA GLY A 119 12.78 -10.23 1.32
C GLY A 119 12.07 -11.32 2.13
N GLU A 120 11.01 -11.02 2.89
CA GLU A 120 10.26 -12.03 3.66
C GLU A 120 9.70 -13.16 2.78
N ALA A 121 9.25 -12.85 1.55
CA ALA A 121 8.77 -13.84 0.60
C ALA A 121 9.85 -14.81 0.10
N GLU A 122 11.12 -14.47 0.29
CA GLU A 122 12.29 -15.26 -0.18
C GLU A 122 12.97 -16.00 0.98
N LEU A 123 12.40 -15.96 2.20
CA LEU A 123 12.94 -16.65 3.37
C LEU A 123 13.03 -18.17 3.11
N ARG A 124 14.21 -18.74 3.30
CA ARG A 124 14.46 -20.19 3.26
C ARG A 124 14.93 -20.61 4.65
N GLU A 125 14.21 -21.51 5.31
CA GLU A 125 14.53 -21.98 6.67
C GLU A 125 14.74 -20.82 7.68
N GLY A 126 13.93 -19.74 7.58
CA GLY A 126 14.03 -18.56 8.43
C GLY A 126 15.24 -17.65 8.13
N ARG A 127 15.97 -17.86 7.04
CA ARG A 127 17.13 -17.05 6.64
C ARG A 127 16.96 -16.48 5.23
N LEU A 128 17.41 -15.24 5.04
CA LEU A 128 17.47 -14.63 3.73
C LEU A 128 18.57 -15.31 2.88
N PRO A 129 18.24 -15.80 1.68
CA PRO A 129 19.23 -16.40 0.80
C PRO A 129 20.22 -15.34 0.31
N CYS A 130 21.51 -15.69 0.29
CA CYS A 130 22.53 -14.81 -0.23
C CYS A 130 23.73 -15.66 -0.69
N ARG A 131 23.60 -16.37 -1.82
CA ARG A 131 24.69 -17.20 -2.39
C ARG A 131 25.68 -16.34 -3.16
N LYS A 132 26.94 -16.82 -3.28
CA LYS A 132 27.96 -16.14 -4.09
C LYS A 132 27.49 -15.98 -5.53
N GLY A 133 27.69 -14.80 -6.12
CA GLY A 133 27.22 -14.48 -7.45
C GLY A 133 25.71 -14.26 -7.58
N SER A 134 24.97 -14.19 -6.47
CA SER A 134 23.54 -13.91 -6.47
C SER A 134 23.24 -12.40 -6.49
N ILE A 135 22.02 -12.07 -6.89
CA ILE A 135 21.52 -10.70 -7.01
C ILE A 135 20.24 -10.55 -6.19
N TRP A 136 20.16 -9.53 -5.36
CA TRP A 136 18.91 -9.00 -4.85
C TRP A 136 18.49 -7.79 -5.67
N VAL A 137 17.31 -7.85 -6.26
CA VAL A 137 16.73 -6.74 -7.04
C VAL A 137 15.81 -5.95 -6.13
N LEU A 138 16.21 -4.73 -5.78
CA LEU A 138 15.36 -3.79 -5.04
C LEU A 138 14.62 -2.89 -6.02
N GLN A 139 13.35 -2.65 -5.73
CA GLN A 139 12.55 -1.66 -6.46
C GLN A 139 11.93 -0.69 -5.45
N GLY A 140 11.83 0.60 -5.81
CA GLY A 140 11.36 1.62 -4.88
C GLY A 140 11.26 3.01 -5.51
N PHE A 141 11.07 4.01 -4.63
CA PHE A 141 10.92 5.43 -5.00
C PHE A 141 11.82 6.30 -4.13
N GLY A 142 12.37 7.37 -4.71
CA GLY A 142 13.29 8.24 -4.01
C GLY A 142 14.44 7.42 -3.43
N ARG A 143 14.55 7.36 -2.12
CA ARG A 143 15.55 6.56 -1.41
C ARG A 143 14.96 5.36 -0.66
N THR A 144 13.70 5.03 -0.88
CA THR A 144 13.01 3.97 -0.12
C THR A 144 12.68 2.79 -1.03
N PRO A 145 13.34 1.64 -0.88
CA PRO A 145 12.95 0.41 -1.54
C PRO A 145 11.63 -0.11 -0.95
N THR A 146 10.78 -0.63 -1.80
CA THR A 146 9.44 -1.15 -1.43
C THR A 146 9.31 -2.64 -1.64
N THR A 147 10.13 -3.23 -2.51
CA THR A 147 10.17 -4.69 -2.73
C THR A 147 11.58 -5.16 -2.98
N ALA A 148 11.83 -6.43 -2.69
CA ALA A 148 13.06 -7.12 -3.01
C ALA A 148 12.74 -8.50 -3.59
N SER A 149 13.51 -8.94 -4.59
CA SER A 149 13.45 -10.29 -5.12
C SER A 149 14.84 -10.86 -5.29
N TYR A 150 14.97 -12.18 -5.07
CA TYR A 150 16.25 -12.89 -5.09
C TYR A 150 16.44 -13.65 -6.38
N LEU A 151 17.62 -13.53 -6.96
CA LEU A 151 18.05 -14.24 -8.17
C LEU A 151 19.39 -14.93 -7.91
N GLU A 152 19.51 -16.19 -8.28
CA GLU A 152 20.79 -16.92 -8.27
C GLU A 152 21.05 -17.55 -9.64
N PRO A 153 22.32 -17.65 -10.08
CA PRO A 153 22.64 -18.28 -11.35
C PRO A 153 22.44 -19.78 -11.27
N GLU A 154 21.80 -20.35 -12.29
CA GLU A 154 21.55 -21.77 -12.44
C GLU A 154 22.56 -22.40 -13.46
N ALA A 155 22.98 -23.60 -13.16
CA ALA A 155 23.87 -24.36 -14.08
C ALA A 155 23.07 -24.81 -15.31
N GLN A 156 23.55 -24.44 -16.49
CA GLN A 156 23.04 -24.87 -17.78
C GLN A 156 23.89 -26.02 -18.35
N ALA A 157 23.41 -26.66 -19.43
CA ALA A 157 24.18 -27.65 -20.15
C ALA A 157 25.57 -27.09 -20.56
N LYS A 158 26.61 -27.89 -20.48
CA LYS A 158 28.02 -27.54 -20.72
C LYS A 158 28.65 -26.59 -19.71
N GLY A 159 28.15 -26.55 -18.47
CA GLY A 159 28.75 -25.76 -17.39
C GLY A 159 28.56 -24.26 -17.48
N LYS A 160 27.76 -23.72 -18.43
CA LYS A 160 27.39 -22.32 -18.47
C LYS A 160 26.46 -22.03 -17.32
N LEU A 161 26.63 -20.84 -16.73
CA LEU A 161 25.73 -20.28 -15.71
C LEU A 161 24.81 -19.27 -16.39
N ARG A 162 23.51 -19.29 -16.03
CA ARG A 162 22.54 -18.32 -16.48
C ARG A 162 21.59 -17.99 -15.35
N PHE A 163 21.17 -16.73 -15.26
CA PHE A 163 20.07 -16.37 -14.38
C PHE A 163 18.74 -16.78 -15.02
N PRO A 164 17.78 -17.28 -14.23
CA PRO A 164 16.44 -17.58 -14.74
C PRO A 164 15.84 -16.32 -15.37
N GLU A 165 15.29 -16.43 -16.57
CA GLU A 165 14.45 -15.42 -17.14
C GLU A 165 13.18 -15.37 -16.28
N ARG A 166 13.07 -14.38 -15.41
CA ARG A 166 11.77 -14.05 -14.84
C ARG A 166 11.06 -13.21 -15.88
N ASP A 167 9.96 -13.70 -16.41
CA ASP A 167 8.95 -12.87 -17.06
C ASP A 167 8.48 -11.87 -16.02
N GLU A 168 9.12 -10.71 -15.95
CA GLU A 168 8.61 -9.61 -15.14
C GLU A 168 7.31 -9.17 -15.80
N PRO A 169 6.18 -9.24 -15.08
CA PRO A 169 4.91 -8.80 -15.64
C PRO A 169 5.05 -7.34 -16.05
N ALA A 170 4.54 -7.01 -17.23
CA ALA A 170 4.52 -5.64 -17.70
C ALA A 170 3.92 -4.72 -16.63
N VAL A 171 4.61 -3.63 -16.35
CA VAL A 171 4.15 -2.61 -15.39
C VAL A 171 3.35 -1.59 -16.16
N VAL A 172 2.09 -1.38 -15.76
CA VAL A 172 1.18 -0.38 -16.33
C VAL A 172 0.96 0.72 -15.31
N ARG A 173 1.15 1.97 -15.69
CA ARG A 173 0.81 3.11 -14.84
C ARG A 173 -0.67 3.41 -14.92
N MET A 174 -1.38 3.13 -13.85
CA MET A 174 -2.82 3.29 -13.75
C MET A 174 -3.20 4.31 -12.67
N ALA A 175 -4.40 4.88 -12.80
CA ALA A 175 -4.94 5.73 -11.77
C ALA A 175 -6.41 5.43 -11.50
N THR A 176 -6.81 5.63 -10.23
CA THR A 176 -8.20 5.70 -9.80
C THR A 176 -8.47 7.08 -9.23
N LEU A 177 -9.49 7.76 -9.77
CA LEU A 177 -10.07 8.97 -9.21
C LEU A 177 -11.42 8.63 -8.57
N ASP A 178 -11.43 8.60 -7.24
CA ASP A 178 -12.62 8.35 -6.42
C ASP A 178 -13.31 9.68 -6.07
N LEU A 179 -14.53 9.86 -6.59
CA LEU A 179 -15.40 11.01 -6.34
C LEU A 179 -16.28 10.73 -5.10
N GLY A 180 -15.65 10.74 -3.94
CA GLY A 180 -16.28 10.36 -2.67
C GLY A 180 -17.14 11.44 -2.02
N SER A 181 -17.97 11.02 -1.05
CA SER A 181 -18.90 11.93 -0.30
C SER A 181 -18.18 13.01 0.51
N THR A 182 -16.98 12.75 1.01
CA THR A 182 -16.20 13.67 1.83
C THR A 182 -15.14 14.41 1.02
N SER A 183 -14.51 13.71 0.10
CA SER A 183 -13.34 14.19 -0.64
C SER A 183 -13.13 13.42 -1.93
N PHE A 184 -12.53 14.06 -2.91
CA PHE A 184 -11.99 13.39 -4.09
C PHE A 184 -10.58 12.89 -3.79
N HIS A 185 -10.31 11.68 -4.25
CA HIS A 185 -9.03 11.02 -4.05
C HIS A 185 -8.48 10.51 -5.36
N LEU A 186 -7.29 10.95 -5.74
CA LEU A 186 -6.51 10.39 -6.84
C LEU A 186 -5.46 9.44 -6.27
N LEU A 187 -5.43 8.22 -6.76
CA LEU A 187 -4.33 7.28 -6.59
C LEU A 187 -3.74 7.00 -7.96
N ILE A 188 -2.47 7.32 -8.15
CA ILE A 188 -1.68 6.86 -9.31
C ILE A 188 -0.74 5.78 -8.80
N ALA A 189 -0.70 4.65 -9.49
CA ALA A 189 0.11 3.52 -9.11
C ALA A 189 0.68 2.80 -10.35
N ASP A 190 1.88 2.25 -10.18
CA ASP A 190 2.42 1.26 -11.08
C ASP A 190 1.87 -0.11 -10.66
N ALA A 191 1.21 -0.79 -11.58
CA ALA A 191 0.51 -2.05 -11.33
C ALA A 191 0.99 -3.15 -12.28
N THR A 192 1.00 -4.40 -11.81
CA THR A 192 1.36 -5.58 -12.62
C THR A 192 0.17 -6.52 -12.75
N ALA A 193 0.14 -7.32 -13.80
CA ALA A 193 -0.90 -8.34 -14.01
C ALA A 193 -0.98 -9.39 -12.85
N ARG A 194 0.03 -9.43 -11.98
CA ARG A 194 0.03 -10.27 -10.76
C ARG A 194 -0.67 -9.61 -9.57
N GLY A 195 -1.24 -8.40 -9.75
CA GLY A 195 -1.92 -7.67 -8.69
C GLY A 195 -1.00 -6.89 -7.74
N GLU A 196 0.28 -6.74 -8.07
CA GLU A 196 1.16 -5.85 -7.33
C GLU A 196 0.81 -4.41 -7.67
N ILE A 197 0.53 -3.59 -6.64
CA ILE A 197 0.21 -2.17 -6.77
C ILE A 197 1.24 -1.37 -6.01
N ARG A 198 1.92 -0.45 -6.69
CA ARG A 198 2.91 0.47 -6.11
C ARG A 198 2.42 1.91 -6.27
N PRO A 199 1.98 2.56 -5.19
CA PRO A 199 1.56 3.95 -5.23
C PRO A 199 2.69 4.88 -5.70
N VAL A 200 2.39 5.76 -6.66
CA VAL A 200 3.29 6.79 -7.18
C VAL A 200 2.87 8.16 -6.68
N VAL A 201 1.57 8.48 -6.80
CA VAL A 201 0.99 9.74 -6.31
C VAL A 201 -0.31 9.45 -5.57
N GLN A 202 -0.51 10.14 -4.47
CA GLN A 202 -1.78 10.13 -3.73
C GLN A 202 -2.19 11.57 -3.41
N GLU A 203 -3.25 12.02 -4.08
CA GLU A 203 -3.81 13.34 -3.85
C GLU A 203 -5.21 13.26 -3.25
N LYS A 204 -5.51 14.20 -2.38
CA LYS A 204 -6.80 14.28 -1.70
C LYS A 204 -7.28 15.71 -1.57
N VAL A 205 -8.49 15.97 -2.06
CA VAL A 205 -9.15 17.28 -1.93
C VAL A 205 -10.48 17.13 -1.21
N MET A 206 -10.65 17.89 -0.10
CA MET A 206 -11.88 17.89 0.68
C MET A 206 -12.97 18.72 -0.01
N LEU A 207 -14.13 18.13 -0.26
CA LEU A 207 -15.27 18.79 -0.95
C LEU A 207 -16.57 18.71 -0.16
N ARG A 208 -16.74 17.65 0.67
CA ARG A 208 -17.94 17.39 1.48
C ARG A 208 -19.25 17.36 0.65
N LEU A 209 -19.23 16.76 -0.54
CA LEU A 209 -20.40 16.57 -1.40
C LEU A 209 -21.59 15.98 -0.64
N GLY A 210 -21.34 15.05 0.28
CA GLY A 210 -22.35 14.39 1.09
C GLY A 210 -23.06 15.28 2.10
N ALA A 211 -22.52 16.45 2.44
CA ALA A 211 -23.13 17.35 3.43
C ALA A 211 -24.48 17.90 2.94
N SER A 212 -24.62 18.17 1.64
CA SER A 212 -25.86 18.68 1.05
C SER A 212 -26.93 17.60 0.85
N ILE A 213 -26.57 16.31 1.01
CA ILE A 213 -27.44 15.17 0.67
C ILE A 213 -28.07 14.54 1.91
N ALA A 214 -27.60 14.88 3.10
CA ALA A 214 -28.00 14.26 4.38
C ALA A 214 -29.53 14.15 4.59
N ASN A 215 -30.34 14.93 3.85
CA ASN A 215 -31.80 14.94 3.91
C ASN A 215 -32.45 14.61 2.55
N GLY A 216 -31.85 13.78 1.71
CA GLY A 216 -32.38 13.39 0.38
C GLY A 216 -32.36 14.52 -0.65
N GLY A 217 -31.44 15.45 -0.48
CA GLY A 217 -31.30 16.65 -1.30
C GLY A 217 -30.50 16.48 -2.58
N SER A 218 -30.23 17.60 -3.21
CA SER A 218 -29.38 17.73 -4.39
C SER A 218 -28.04 18.33 -3.99
N ILE A 219 -26.99 18.02 -4.73
CA ILE A 219 -25.71 18.71 -4.65
C ILE A 219 -25.92 20.14 -5.11
N ALA A 220 -25.55 21.13 -4.29
CA ALA A 220 -25.68 22.54 -4.62
C ALA A 220 -24.79 22.91 -5.84
N ASP A 221 -25.22 23.90 -6.62
CA ASP A 221 -24.53 24.22 -7.88
C ASP A 221 -23.10 24.71 -7.68
N ASP A 222 -22.84 25.50 -6.65
CA ASP A 222 -21.50 25.96 -6.27
C ASP A 222 -20.57 24.80 -5.88
N VAL A 223 -21.12 23.80 -5.16
CA VAL A 223 -20.39 22.57 -4.79
C VAL A 223 -20.13 21.71 -6.01
N ALA A 224 -21.10 21.62 -6.95
CA ALA A 224 -20.95 20.91 -8.21
C ALA A 224 -19.90 21.58 -9.11
N ASP A 225 -19.86 22.91 -9.19
CA ASP A 225 -18.86 23.68 -9.93
C ASP A 225 -17.46 23.41 -9.37
N ARG A 226 -17.31 23.47 -8.07
CA ARG A 226 -16.04 23.15 -7.40
C ARG A 226 -15.62 21.69 -7.61
N ALA A 227 -16.56 20.76 -7.64
CA ALA A 227 -16.28 19.34 -7.96
C ALA A 227 -15.72 19.17 -9.37
N VAL A 228 -16.24 19.91 -10.35
CA VAL A 228 -15.73 19.94 -11.73
C VAL A 228 -14.32 20.50 -11.78
N GLU A 229 -14.03 21.62 -11.09
CA GLU A 229 -12.71 22.22 -11.03
C GLU A 229 -11.67 21.27 -10.43
N VAL A 230 -12.02 20.66 -9.29
CA VAL A 230 -11.14 19.70 -8.61
C VAL A 230 -10.92 18.45 -9.47
N GLY A 231 -11.97 17.94 -10.12
CA GLY A 231 -11.86 16.82 -11.06
C GLY A 231 -10.86 17.11 -12.18
N ARG A 232 -10.94 18.30 -12.80
CA ARG A 232 -9.99 18.75 -13.83
C ARG A 232 -8.56 18.80 -13.29
N ALA A 233 -8.34 19.42 -12.13
CA ALA A 233 -7.02 19.55 -11.53
C ALA A 233 -6.39 18.18 -11.24
N LEU A 234 -7.15 17.22 -10.69
CA LEU A 234 -6.65 15.88 -10.39
C LEU A 234 -6.38 15.07 -11.68
N CYS A 235 -7.21 15.20 -12.71
CA CYS A 235 -6.94 14.59 -14.01
C CYS A 235 -5.70 15.17 -14.71
N GLU A 236 -5.42 16.46 -14.51
CA GLU A 236 -4.21 17.07 -15.02
C GLU A 236 -2.96 16.49 -14.34
N VAL A 237 -3.01 16.20 -13.03
CA VAL A 237 -1.95 15.45 -12.33
C VAL A 237 -1.74 14.09 -12.97
N ALA A 238 -2.83 13.34 -13.25
CA ALA A 238 -2.73 12.03 -13.89
C ALA A 238 -2.09 12.10 -15.29
N ARG A 239 -2.39 13.13 -16.09
CA ARG A 239 -1.77 13.33 -17.41
C ARG A 239 -0.27 13.62 -17.30
N ARG A 240 0.14 14.48 -16.36
CA ARG A 240 1.57 14.81 -16.12
C ARG A 240 2.36 13.58 -15.69
N GLU A 241 1.76 12.71 -14.91
CA GLU A 241 2.35 11.46 -14.47
C GLU A 241 2.29 10.35 -15.55
N LYS A 242 1.83 10.66 -16.78
CA LYS A 242 1.76 9.74 -17.92
C LYS A 242 0.95 8.48 -17.61
N VAL A 243 -0.18 8.65 -16.94
CA VAL A 243 -1.10 7.55 -16.64
C VAL A 243 -1.67 6.98 -17.95
N GLU A 244 -1.52 5.68 -18.14
CA GLU A 244 -2.01 4.96 -19.33
C GLU A 244 -3.51 4.66 -19.24
N ARG A 245 -4.00 4.40 -18.01
CA ARG A 245 -5.40 4.06 -17.75
C ARG A 245 -5.92 4.77 -16.52
N LEU A 246 -6.84 5.72 -16.73
CA LEU A 246 -7.54 6.46 -15.66
C LEU A 246 -8.95 5.91 -15.48
N LEU A 247 -9.27 5.47 -14.26
CA LEU A 247 -10.58 4.98 -13.85
C LEU A 247 -11.21 6.01 -12.92
N VAL A 248 -12.36 6.58 -13.33
CA VAL A 248 -13.07 7.59 -12.53
C VAL A 248 -14.36 6.96 -12.00
N VAL A 249 -14.48 6.92 -10.67
CA VAL A 249 -15.63 6.31 -10.00
C VAL A 249 -16.31 7.30 -9.08
N GLY A 250 -17.65 7.28 -9.08
CA GLY A 250 -18.48 8.01 -8.12
C GLY A 250 -19.10 7.05 -7.13
N THR A 251 -19.21 7.46 -5.86
CA THR A 251 -19.73 6.63 -4.77
C THR A 251 -21.02 7.20 -4.18
N ALA A 252 -21.33 6.93 -2.92
CA ALA A 252 -22.60 7.23 -2.26
C ALA A 252 -23.16 8.64 -2.55
N ALA A 253 -22.33 9.70 -2.55
CA ALA A 253 -22.84 11.05 -2.79
C ALA A 253 -23.43 11.24 -4.18
N LEU A 254 -22.75 10.76 -5.24
CA LEU A 254 -23.26 10.84 -6.61
C LEU A 254 -24.38 9.83 -6.87
N ARG A 255 -24.36 8.68 -6.19
CA ARG A 255 -25.40 7.64 -6.29
C ARG A 255 -26.74 8.10 -5.70
N GLU A 256 -26.73 8.80 -4.57
CA GLU A 256 -27.94 9.14 -3.82
C GLU A 256 -28.50 10.53 -4.09
N ALA A 257 -27.70 11.46 -4.58
CA ALA A 257 -28.16 12.81 -4.89
C ALA A 257 -29.17 12.79 -6.05
N ARG A 258 -30.29 13.54 -5.93
CA ARG A 258 -31.30 13.69 -7.00
C ARG A 258 -30.69 14.14 -8.32
N ASN A 259 -29.67 14.98 -8.26
CA ASN A 259 -28.95 15.50 -9.43
C ASN A 259 -27.57 14.82 -9.64
N GLY A 260 -27.29 13.74 -8.92
CA GLY A 260 -25.97 13.13 -8.93
C GLY A 260 -25.49 12.68 -10.31
N ALA A 261 -26.37 12.04 -11.11
CA ALA A 261 -26.07 11.68 -12.48
C ALA A 261 -25.80 12.91 -13.38
N LYS A 262 -26.47 14.06 -13.14
CA LYS A 262 -26.21 15.32 -13.87
C LYS A 262 -24.84 15.87 -13.49
N VAL A 263 -24.49 15.86 -12.19
CA VAL A 263 -23.18 16.31 -11.71
C VAL A 263 -22.07 15.40 -12.26
N ALA A 264 -22.26 14.08 -12.25
CA ALA A 264 -21.31 13.12 -12.83
C ALA A 264 -21.03 13.41 -14.31
N ARG A 265 -22.08 13.63 -15.12
CA ARG A 265 -21.94 14.02 -16.55
C ARG A 265 -21.22 15.35 -16.73
N ARG A 266 -21.42 16.34 -15.84
CA ARG A 266 -20.68 17.62 -15.88
C ARG A 266 -19.19 17.40 -15.63
N ILE A 267 -18.85 16.55 -14.65
CA ILE A 267 -17.47 16.18 -14.37
C ILE A 267 -16.90 15.43 -15.58
N GLU A 268 -17.58 14.39 -16.08
CA GLU A 268 -17.18 13.60 -17.24
C GLU A 268 -16.86 14.49 -18.46
N SER A 269 -17.77 15.41 -18.81
CA SER A 269 -17.57 16.36 -19.92
C SER A 269 -16.35 17.26 -19.70
N ALA A 270 -16.05 17.60 -18.44
CA ALA A 270 -14.97 18.50 -18.10
C ALA A 270 -13.58 17.83 -18.10
N ILE A 271 -13.53 16.53 -17.79
CA ILE A 271 -12.28 15.75 -17.70
C ILE A 271 -11.99 14.91 -18.95
N GLY A 272 -13.02 14.66 -19.77
CA GLY A 272 -12.93 13.83 -20.99
C GLY A 272 -12.75 12.34 -20.70
N THR A 273 -13.16 11.88 -19.51
CA THR A 273 -13.08 10.47 -19.09
C THR A 273 -14.41 10.05 -18.48
N PRO A 274 -14.98 8.88 -18.83
CA PRO A 274 -16.24 8.41 -18.29
C PRO A 274 -16.22 8.33 -16.74
N VAL A 275 -17.32 8.77 -16.13
CA VAL A 275 -17.54 8.68 -14.68
C VAL A 275 -18.51 7.55 -14.39
N ARG A 276 -18.01 6.45 -13.83
CA ARG A 276 -18.84 5.31 -13.42
C ARG A 276 -19.35 5.49 -12.00
N ILE A 277 -20.66 5.63 -11.83
CA ILE A 277 -21.26 5.61 -10.49
C ILE A 277 -21.41 4.15 -10.05
N LEU A 278 -20.70 3.77 -8.99
CA LEU A 278 -20.73 2.40 -8.46
C LEU A 278 -22.01 2.14 -7.68
N SER A 279 -22.57 0.94 -7.79
CA SER A 279 -23.53 0.43 -6.83
C SER A 279 -22.87 0.17 -5.48
N GLY A 280 -23.66 0.04 -4.40
CA GLY A 280 -23.09 -0.28 -3.09
C GLY A 280 -22.41 -1.65 -3.04
N GLU A 281 -22.94 -2.62 -3.81
CA GLU A 281 -22.37 -3.97 -3.90
C GLU A 281 -21.05 -3.98 -4.70
N GLU A 282 -20.96 -3.19 -5.77
CA GLU A 282 -19.70 -3.01 -6.52
C GLU A 282 -18.63 -2.35 -5.67
N GLU A 283 -19.01 -1.34 -4.87
CA GLU A 283 -18.13 -0.66 -3.92
C GLU A 283 -17.61 -1.63 -2.86
N ALA A 284 -18.51 -2.40 -2.20
CA ALA A 284 -18.17 -3.42 -1.23
C ALA A 284 -17.28 -4.54 -1.81
N SER A 285 -17.55 -4.97 -3.05
CA SER A 285 -16.77 -5.99 -3.75
C SER A 285 -15.35 -5.52 -4.08
N ALA A 286 -15.19 -4.26 -4.49
CA ALA A 286 -13.88 -3.68 -4.74
C ALA A 286 -13.06 -3.56 -3.45
N ILE A 287 -13.70 -3.14 -2.37
CA ILE A 287 -13.08 -3.07 -1.03
C ILE A 287 -12.64 -4.46 -0.57
N PHE A 288 -13.52 -5.47 -0.67
CA PHE A 288 -13.18 -6.85 -0.33
C PHE A 288 -11.93 -7.33 -1.07
N ARG A 289 -11.86 -7.10 -2.40
CA ARG A 289 -10.71 -7.46 -3.23
C ARG A 289 -9.42 -6.77 -2.76
N SER A 290 -9.50 -5.50 -2.38
CA SER A 290 -8.32 -4.77 -1.88
C SER A 290 -7.81 -5.32 -0.56
N LEU A 291 -8.72 -5.66 0.36
CA LEU A 291 -8.38 -6.23 1.66
C LEU A 291 -7.82 -7.65 1.53
N GLN A 292 -8.40 -8.46 0.64
CA GLN A 292 -7.91 -9.78 0.26
C GLN A 292 -6.46 -9.70 -0.26
N ALA A 293 -6.19 -8.83 -1.21
CA ALA A 293 -4.86 -8.68 -1.79
C ALA A 293 -3.82 -8.13 -0.81
N ARG A 294 -4.24 -7.24 0.11
CA ARG A 294 -3.30 -6.54 1.02
C ARG A 294 -3.00 -7.30 2.30
N ILE A 295 -3.99 -7.99 2.85
CA ILE A 295 -3.91 -8.63 4.18
C ILE A 295 -3.98 -10.16 4.04
N GLY A 296 -4.70 -10.65 3.01
CA GLY A 296 -5.14 -12.04 2.95
C GLY A 296 -6.35 -12.29 3.86
N LEU A 297 -7.21 -13.24 3.48
CA LEU A 297 -8.41 -13.55 4.27
C LEU A 297 -8.16 -14.61 5.33
N GLY A 298 -7.08 -15.38 5.22
CA GLY A 298 -6.80 -16.53 6.08
C GLY A 298 -7.70 -17.73 5.77
N SER A 299 -7.78 -18.68 6.68
CA SER A 299 -8.67 -19.83 6.54
C SER A 299 -10.11 -19.44 6.89
N GLY A 300 -11.05 -19.67 5.99
CA GLY A 300 -12.48 -19.42 6.21
C GLY A 300 -12.99 -18.12 5.60
N ARG A 301 -14.18 -17.69 6.07
CA ARG A 301 -14.79 -16.44 5.62
C ARG A 301 -14.24 -15.25 6.39
N ALA A 302 -14.03 -14.15 5.69
CA ALA A 302 -13.71 -12.86 6.30
C ALA A 302 -14.84 -11.86 6.04
N LEU A 303 -15.12 -11.01 7.02
CA LEU A 303 -15.94 -9.82 6.89
C LEU A 303 -15.00 -8.66 6.50
N ALA A 304 -15.25 -8.07 5.36
CA ALA A 304 -14.64 -6.80 4.94
C ALA A 304 -15.61 -5.66 5.20
N LEU A 305 -15.12 -4.56 5.74
CA LEU A 305 -15.92 -3.36 5.92
C LEU A 305 -15.15 -2.09 5.50
N ASP A 306 -15.87 -1.09 5.00
CA ASP A 306 -15.34 0.28 4.80
C ASP A 306 -16.32 1.30 5.40
N LEU A 307 -15.85 2.05 6.38
CA LEU A 307 -16.60 3.16 6.94
C LEU A 307 -16.22 4.46 6.23
N GLY A 308 -17.01 4.78 5.20
CA GLY A 308 -16.91 5.99 4.41
C GLY A 308 -17.58 7.22 5.02
N GLY A 309 -17.66 8.29 4.24
CA GLY A 309 -18.36 9.52 4.65
C GLY A 309 -19.88 9.41 4.54
N GLY A 310 -20.40 8.76 3.51
CA GLY A 310 -21.83 8.62 3.20
C GLY A 310 -22.43 7.29 3.62
N SER A 311 -21.65 6.22 3.56
CA SER A 311 -22.10 4.84 3.75
C SER A 311 -21.11 4.00 4.54
N LEU A 312 -21.56 2.81 4.93
CA LEU A 312 -20.77 1.70 5.44
C LEU A 312 -21.00 0.52 4.50
N GLU A 313 -19.95 0.07 3.83
CA GLU A 313 -19.94 -1.11 2.99
C GLU A 313 -19.56 -2.34 3.81
N LEU A 314 -20.28 -3.46 3.60
CA LEU A 314 -19.99 -4.76 4.20
C LEU A 314 -19.95 -5.81 3.09
N ALA A 315 -18.96 -6.70 3.15
CA ALA A 315 -18.88 -7.87 2.29
C ALA A 315 -18.33 -9.07 3.06
N VAL A 316 -18.86 -10.25 2.80
CA VAL A 316 -18.35 -11.53 3.36
C VAL A 316 -17.97 -12.44 2.21
N GLY A 317 -16.84 -13.11 2.34
CA GLY A 317 -16.38 -14.06 1.31
C GLY A 317 -15.13 -14.82 1.75
N THR A 318 -14.57 -15.58 0.81
CA THR A 318 -13.36 -16.40 0.98
C THR A 318 -12.36 -16.16 -0.14
N ASP A 319 -11.12 -16.58 0.04
CA ASP A 319 -10.09 -16.53 -1.02
C ASP A 319 -10.53 -17.34 -2.25
N ALA A 320 -11.19 -18.49 -2.05
CA ALA A 320 -11.56 -19.39 -3.13
C ALA A 320 -12.81 -18.94 -3.91
N LYS A 321 -13.81 -18.35 -3.23
CA LYS A 321 -15.11 -18.01 -3.83
C LYS A 321 -15.28 -16.52 -4.12
N GLY A 322 -14.37 -15.67 -3.60
CA GLY A 322 -14.56 -14.23 -3.62
C GLY A 322 -15.71 -13.81 -2.69
N VAL A 323 -16.42 -12.75 -3.09
CA VAL A 323 -17.57 -12.22 -2.34
C VAL A 323 -18.78 -13.16 -2.45
N GLU A 324 -19.27 -13.61 -1.31
CA GLU A 324 -20.48 -14.45 -1.18
C GLU A 324 -21.72 -13.62 -0.80
N TRP A 325 -21.50 -12.47 -0.16
CA TRP A 325 -22.55 -11.54 0.25
C TRP A 325 -21.97 -10.13 0.38
N ALA A 326 -22.71 -9.12 -0.03
CA ALA A 326 -22.35 -7.72 0.12
C ALA A 326 -23.59 -6.84 0.35
N THR A 327 -23.39 -5.72 1.05
CA THR A 327 -24.41 -4.69 1.23
C THR A 327 -23.77 -3.33 1.50
N THR A 328 -24.54 -2.27 1.35
CA THR A 328 -24.19 -0.91 1.75
C THR A 328 -25.27 -0.34 2.69
N LEU A 329 -24.85 0.30 3.75
CA LEU A 329 -25.72 0.87 4.77
C LEU A 329 -25.52 2.39 4.86
N PRO A 330 -26.56 3.19 5.07
CA PRO A 330 -26.46 4.66 5.15
C PRO A 330 -25.89 5.16 6.49
N LEU A 331 -24.75 4.57 6.90
CA LEU A 331 -24.08 4.77 8.19
C LEU A 331 -22.76 5.53 8.09
N GLY A 332 -22.52 6.24 6.98
CA GLY A 332 -21.30 7.03 6.83
C GLY A 332 -21.14 8.13 7.87
N VAL A 333 -19.88 8.37 8.27
CA VAL A 333 -19.58 9.27 9.41
C VAL A 333 -20.00 10.73 9.19
N VAL A 334 -19.94 11.25 7.96
CA VAL A 334 -20.39 12.64 7.67
C VAL A 334 -21.91 12.72 7.75
N ARG A 335 -22.61 11.71 7.23
CA ARG A 335 -24.08 11.60 7.29
C ARG A 335 -24.57 11.57 8.73
N LEU A 336 -24.02 10.66 9.55
CA LEU A 336 -24.42 10.50 10.95
C LEU A 336 -24.05 11.74 11.79
N HIS A 337 -22.85 12.27 11.59
CA HIS A 337 -22.44 13.50 12.26
C HIS A 337 -23.40 14.66 11.97
N GLY A 338 -23.74 14.92 10.72
CA GLY A 338 -24.68 15.96 10.34
C GLY A 338 -26.10 15.76 10.89
N ARG A 339 -26.53 14.49 11.03
CA ARG A 339 -27.88 14.13 11.52
C ARG A 339 -27.99 14.16 13.03
N VAL A 340 -26.99 13.68 13.77
CA VAL A 340 -27.09 13.38 15.22
C VAL A 340 -26.21 14.29 16.07
N ALA A 341 -24.92 14.46 15.72
CA ALA A 341 -23.96 15.19 16.55
C ALA A 341 -24.17 16.71 16.47
N LYS A 342 -24.78 17.28 17.47
CA LYS A 342 -25.05 18.73 17.59
C LYS A 342 -24.21 19.38 18.67
N ASN A 343 -23.72 18.59 19.63
CA ASN A 343 -22.92 19.04 20.76
C ASN A 343 -21.45 18.56 20.63
N ASP A 344 -20.55 19.31 21.23
CA ASP A 344 -19.11 18.99 21.31
C ASP A 344 -18.57 19.37 22.72
N PRO A 345 -18.34 18.41 23.59
CA PRO A 345 -18.45 16.94 23.43
C PRO A 345 -19.87 16.46 23.11
N MET A 346 -19.95 15.25 22.49
CA MET A 346 -21.24 14.61 22.25
C MET A 346 -21.91 14.25 23.60
N THR A 347 -23.22 14.40 23.65
CA THR A 347 -24.02 13.97 24.81
C THR A 347 -24.28 12.47 24.79
N ASP A 348 -24.59 11.86 25.95
CA ASP A 348 -24.98 10.45 26.04
C ASP A 348 -26.18 10.12 25.14
N ARG A 349 -27.16 11.04 25.06
CA ARG A 349 -28.32 10.90 24.17
C ARG A 349 -27.92 10.82 22.70
N GLU A 350 -26.97 11.65 22.26
CA GLU A 350 -26.45 11.62 20.87
C GLU A 350 -25.65 10.34 20.61
N THR A 351 -24.87 9.89 21.59
CA THR A 351 -24.10 8.65 21.52
C THR A 351 -25.03 7.45 21.35
N LEU A 352 -26.07 7.33 22.20
CA LEU A 352 -27.08 6.29 22.10
C LEU A 352 -27.85 6.36 20.76
N ALA A 353 -28.18 7.55 20.28
CA ALA A 353 -28.87 7.70 19.01
C ALA A 353 -28.06 7.20 17.81
N VAL A 354 -26.72 7.34 17.83
CA VAL A 354 -25.85 6.74 16.80
C VAL A 354 -25.83 5.22 16.95
N ASP A 355 -25.67 4.70 18.17
CA ASP A 355 -25.68 3.27 18.45
C ASP A 355 -26.98 2.59 17.97
N ASP A 356 -28.13 3.14 18.31
CA ASP A 356 -29.47 2.68 17.90
C ASP A 356 -29.60 2.66 16.37
N LEU A 357 -29.14 3.71 15.69
CA LEU A 357 -29.18 3.77 14.23
C LEU A 357 -28.31 2.66 13.58
N VAL A 358 -27.14 2.40 14.14
CA VAL A 358 -26.27 1.33 13.65
C VAL A 358 -26.93 -0.03 13.83
N ARG A 359 -27.44 -0.31 15.02
CA ARG A 359 -28.14 -1.60 15.32
C ARG A 359 -29.37 -1.78 14.44
N ALA A 360 -30.17 -0.75 14.26
CA ALA A 360 -31.35 -0.79 13.40
C ALA A 360 -31.02 -1.10 11.94
N GLN A 361 -29.93 -0.53 11.41
CA GLN A 361 -29.47 -0.79 10.04
C GLN A 361 -28.83 -2.17 9.88
N LEU A 362 -28.21 -2.74 10.92
CA LEU A 362 -27.64 -4.08 10.90
C LEU A 362 -28.70 -5.17 11.07
N ALA A 363 -29.78 -4.90 11.78
CA ALA A 363 -30.80 -5.90 12.16
C ALA A 363 -31.29 -6.77 10.98
N PRO A 364 -31.61 -6.24 9.78
CA PRO A 364 -32.05 -7.07 8.66
C PRO A 364 -31.00 -8.05 8.12
N HIS A 365 -29.74 -7.87 8.48
CA HIS A 365 -28.61 -8.63 7.96
C HIS A 365 -28.05 -9.64 8.96
N LEU A 366 -28.45 -9.61 10.23
CA LEU A 366 -27.88 -10.41 11.31
C LEU A 366 -28.04 -11.92 11.07
N GLU A 367 -29.18 -12.38 10.59
CA GLU A 367 -29.39 -13.80 10.26
C GLU A 367 -28.43 -14.30 9.19
N THR A 368 -28.24 -13.50 8.13
CA THR A 368 -27.31 -13.84 7.05
C THR A 368 -25.87 -13.86 7.54
N LEU A 369 -25.46 -12.87 8.32
CA LEU A 369 -24.11 -12.78 8.89
C LEU A 369 -23.84 -13.93 9.88
N ALA A 370 -24.83 -14.29 10.72
CA ALA A 370 -24.75 -15.42 11.62
C ALA A 370 -24.61 -16.75 10.88
N ARG A 371 -25.29 -16.92 9.74
CA ARG A 371 -25.16 -18.10 8.87
C ARG A 371 -23.79 -18.17 8.19
N LEU A 372 -23.26 -17.04 7.72
CA LEU A 372 -21.97 -16.97 7.04
C LEU A 372 -20.79 -17.17 8.01
N ARG A 373 -20.91 -16.80 9.27
CA ARG A 373 -19.90 -16.97 10.34
C ARG A 373 -18.49 -16.52 9.91
N PRO A 374 -18.27 -15.24 9.61
CA PRO A 374 -16.93 -14.77 9.29
C PRO A 374 -15.99 -14.95 10.49
N ALA A 375 -14.85 -15.59 10.27
CA ALA A 375 -13.86 -15.86 11.32
C ALA A 375 -12.96 -14.65 11.62
N ARG A 376 -12.91 -13.66 10.71
CA ARG A 376 -12.08 -12.45 10.83
C ARG A 376 -12.86 -11.26 10.33
N ALA A 377 -12.54 -10.09 10.88
CA ALA A 377 -13.04 -8.81 10.40
C ALA A 377 -11.87 -7.91 9.93
N LEU A 378 -11.96 -7.46 8.69
CA LEU A 378 -11.01 -6.60 8.04
C LEU A 378 -11.68 -5.25 7.77
N ALA A 379 -10.98 -4.15 8.05
CA ALA A 379 -11.54 -2.82 7.86
C ALA A 379 -10.69 -1.97 6.92
N ALA A 380 -11.36 -1.17 6.10
CA ALA A 380 -10.79 -0.12 5.30
C ALA A 380 -11.35 1.25 5.72
N GLY A 381 -11.01 2.26 4.97
CA GLY A 381 -11.55 3.60 5.13
C GLY A 381 -10.75 4.50 6.06
N GLY A 382 -10.97 5.76 5.85
CA GLY A 382 -10.16 6.76 6.51
C GLY A 382 -10.44 6.90 8.01
N THR A 383 -11.63 6.50 8.48
CA THR A 383 -12.00 6.55 9.89
C THR A 383 -11.38 5.39 10.65
N ALA A 384 -11.52 4.15 10.15
CA ALA A 384 -10.88 2.97 10.73
C ALA A 384 -9.36 3.17 10.83
N ARG A 385 -8.72 3.65 9.74
CA ARG A 385 -7.28 3.96 9.73
C ARG A 385 -6.88 5.04 10.73
N ALA A 386 -7.70 6.06 10.94
CA ALA A 386 -7.40 7.10 11.92
C ALA A 386 -7.45 6.54 13.35
N LEU A 387 -8.45 5.73 13.67
CA LEU A 387 -8.57 5.09 14.99
C LEU A 387 -7.44 4.10 15.26
N ALA A 388 -7.14 3.22 14.30
CA ALA A 388 -6.03 2.27 14.44
C ALA A 388 -4.67 2.98 14.60
N ARG A 389 -4.42 4.06 13.88
CA ARG A 389 -3.21 4.88 14.05
C ARG A 389 -3.15 5.57 15.41
N LEU A 390 -4.27 6.08 15.94
CA LEU A 390 -4.31 6.64 17.29
C LEU A 390 -3.91 5.62 18.35
N LEU A 391 -4.34 4.37 18.20
CA LEU A 391 -3.93 3.28 19.09
C LEU A 391 -2.45 2.92 18.91
N ALA A 392 -1.98 2.77 17.67
CA ALA A 392 -0.59 2.49 17.38
C ALA A 392 0.37 3.58 17.93
N GLU A 393 0.04 4.85 17.74
CA GLU A 393 0.80 5.98 18.29
C GLU A 393 0.81 5.98 19.83
N ARG A 394 -0.33 5.68 20.46
CA ARG A 394 -0.42 5.54 21.92
C ARG A 394 0.47 4.41 22.43
N ASN A 395 0.49 3.29 21.73
CA ASN A 395 1.24 2.10 22.09
C ASN A 395 2.71 2.13 21.59
N ARG A 396 3.15 3.23 20.97
CA ARG A 396 4.46 3.40 20.33
C ARG A 396 4.78 2.29 19.31
N ALA A 397 3.73 1.76 18.66
CA ALA A 397 3.83 0.75 17.64
C ALA A 397 4.05 1.38 16.26
N ARG A 398 4.40 0.56 15.27
CA ARG A 398 4.51 0.99 13.87
C ARG A 398 3.16 1.47 13.37
N THR A 399 3.17 2.47 12.48
CA THR A 399 1.97 3.08 11.90
C THR A 399 1.82 2.79 10.40
N ASN A 400 2.75 2.03 9.81
CA ASN A 400 2.76 1.64 8.41
C ASN A 400 2.19 0.23 8.24
N GLY A 401 1.49 -0.01 7.11
CA GLY A 401 0.86 -1.28 6.79
C GLY A 401 -0.46 -1.51 7.52
N PRO A 402 -0.95 -2.78 7.53
CA PRO A 402 -2.14 -3.18 8.26
C PRO A 402 -1.95 -3.05 9.77
N LEU A 403 -2.97 -2.52 10.47
CA LEU A 403 -2.91 -2.24 11.91
C LEU A 403 -4.05 -2.97 12.65
N PRO A 404 -3.80 -3.52 13.85
CA PRO A 404 -4.85 -4.07 14.69
C PRO A 404 -5.71 -2.95 15.29
N LEU A 405 -6.99 -3.26 15.49
CA LEU A 405 -7.97 -2.43 16.19
C LEU A 405 -8.84 -3.34 17.07
N PRO A 406 -8.31 -3.81 18.23
CA PRO A 406 -9.01 -4.67 19.17
C PRO A 406 -10.26 -3.98 19.75
N ILE A 407 -11.32 -4.75 20.02
CA ILE A 407 -12.61 -4.18 20.47
C ILE A 407 -12.49 -3.44 21.80
N ASP A 408 -11.76 -3.97 22.77
CA ASP A 408 -11.60 -3.35 24.08
C ASP A 408 -10.87 -2.01 23.99
N GLU A 409 -9.81 -1.94 23.17
CA GLU A 409 -9.08 -0.69 22.93
C GLU A 409 -9.92 0.31 22.12
N LEU A 410 -10.72 -0.17 21.17
CA LEU A 410 -11.66 0.66 20.40
C LEU A 410 -12.76 1.23 21.31
N ALA A 411 -13.31 0.44 22.24
CA ALA A 411 -14.30 0.89 23.21
C ALA A 411 -13.73 2.00 24.12
N ALA A 412 -12.55 1.78 24.69
CA ALA A 412 -11.88 2.80 25.51
C ALA A 412 -11.54 4.07 24.71
N LEU A 413 -11.15 3.92 23.44
CA LEU A 413 -10.88 5.06 22.55
C LEU A 413 -12.18 5.82 22.22
N ARG A 414 -13.29 5.10 21.94
CA ARG A 414 -14.62 5.69 21.72
C ARG A 414 -15.02 6.58 22.90
N ASP A 415 -14.95 6.06 24.14
CA ASP A 415 -15.36 6.78 25.34
C ASP A 415 -14.54 8.08 25.50
N LYS A 416 -13.22 7.99 25.27
CA LYS A 416 -12.34 9.15 25.29
C LYS A 416 -12.69 10.19 24.21
N LEU A 417 -12.98 9.75 22.99
CA LEU A 417 -13.28 10.63 21.86
C LEU A 417 -14.63 11.31 22.03
N VAL A 418 -15.64 10.59 22.52
CA VAL A 418 -16.98 11.10 22.79
C VAL A 418 -16.97 12.18 23.90
N ALA A 419 -16.23 11.91 24.99
CA ALA A 419 -16.10 12.85 26.12
C ALA A 419 -15.21 14.07 25.84
N SER A 420 -14.45 14.07 24.74
CA SER A 420 -13.51 15.15 24.41
C SER A 420 -14.12 16.21 23.51
N THR A 421 -13.74 17.47 23.71
CA THR A 421 -14.03 18.57 22.78
C THR A 421 -13.20 18.46 21.49
N HIS A 422 -13.63 19.10 20.43
CA HIS A 422 -12.86 19.21 19.17
C HIS A 422 -11.43 19.72 19.41
N ARG A 423 -11.28 20.71 20.30
CA ARG A 423 -9.97 21.28 20.65
C ARG A 423 -9.06 20.27 21.33
N GLU A 424 -9.58 19.42 22.20
CA GLU A 424 -8.84 18.36 22.87
C GLU A 424 -8.46 17.26 21.88
N ARG A 425 -9.38 16.85 21.00
CA ARG A 425 -9.09 15.89 19.95
C ARG A 425 -7.95 16.35 19.02
N LEU A 426 -7.90 17.63 18.68
CA LEU A 426 -6.80 18.21 17.88
C LEU A 426 -5.43 18.14 18.55
N ARG A 427 -5.37 18.01 19.89
CA ARG A 427 -4.15 17.85 20.67
C ARG A 427 -3.70 16.38 20.79
N MET A 428 -4.59 15.44 20.47
CA MET A 428 -4.23 14.01 20.49
C MET A 428 -3.25 13.72 19.36
N ARG A 429 -2.13 13.08 19.69
CA ARG A 429 -1.14 12.69 18.70
C ARG A 429 -1.75 11.74 17.66
N GLY A 430 -1.55 12.01 16.37
CA GLY A 430 -2.13 11.23 15.26
C GLY A 430 -3.47 11.73 14.74
N VAL A 431 -4.16 12.67 15.43
CA VAL A 431 -5.40 13.25 14.92
C VAL A 431 -5.13 14.31 13.84
N ARG A 432 -5.71 14.11 12.66
CA ARG A 432 -5.67 15.10 11.58
C ARG A 432 -6.85 16.08 11.71
N ARG A 433 -6.58 17.40 11.52
CA ARG A 433 -7.59 18.47 11.62
C ARG A 433 -8.90 18.18 10.86
N GLY A 434 -8.81 17.70 9.63
CA GLY A 434 -9.99 17.44 8.80
C GLY A 434 -10.82 16.22 9.18
N ARG A 435 -10.50 15.54 10.31
CA ARG A 435 -11.23 14.36 10.82
C ARG A 435 -11.61 14.44 12.29
N ALA A 436 -11.07 15.41 13.04
CA ALA A 436 -11.24 15.49 14.47
C ALA A 436 -12.73 15.58 14.90
N ASP A 437 -13.57 16.16 14.05
CA ASP A 437 -15.02 16.26 14.22
C ASP A 437 -15.76 14.93 14.01
N LEU A 438 -15.25 14.07 13.11
CA LEU A 438 -15.90 12.82 12.70
C LEU A 438 -15.48 11.60 13.53
N LEU A 439 -14.37 11.69 14.28
CA LEU A 439 -13.83 10.56 15.03
C LEU A 439 -14.77 10.03 16.12
N PRO A 440 -15.50 10.84 16.90
CA PRO A 440 -16.45 10.34 17.89
C PRO A 440 -17.52 9.45 17.24
N VAL A 441 -18.21 9.97 16.23
CA VAL A 441 -19.25 9.22 15.50
C VAL A 441 -18.68 7.94 14.87
N GLY A 442 -17.51 8.03 14.23
CA GLY A 442 -16.89 6.88 13.61
C GLY A 442 -16.45 5.80 14.59
N SER A 443 -16.01 6.18 15.79
CA SER A 443 -15.66 5.22 16.85
C SER A 443 -16.90 4.49 17.39
N ILE A 444 -18.02 5.22 17.54
CA ILE A 444 -19.32 4.60 17.94
C ILE A 444 -19.72 3.57 16.87
N VAL A 445 -19.76 3.96 15.59
CA VAL A 445 -20.17 3.05 14.49
C VAL A 445 -19.37 1.77 14.51
N LEU A 446 -18.01 1.84 14.53
CA LEU A 446 -17.17 0.65 14.50
C LEU A 446 -17.30 -0.20 15.78
N ALA A 447 -17.39 0.43 16.93
CA ALA A 447 -17.60 -0.27 18.21
C ALA A 447 -18.95 -1.00 18.24
N THR A 448 -20.04 -0.35 17.81
CA THR A 448 -21.37 -0.95 17.72
C THR A 448 -21.44 -2.08 16.71
N VAL A 449 -20.78 -1.96 15.53
CA VAL A 449 -20.70 -3.04 14.56
C VAL A 449 -19.98 -4.24 15.17
N ALA A 450 -18.83 -4.03 15.83
CA ALA A 450 -18.07 -5.10 16.44
C ALA A 450 -18.85 -5.80 17.56
N ASP A 451 -19.48 -5.04 18.45
CA ASP A 451 -20.30 -5.56 19.53
C ASP A 451 -21.51 -6.35 19.00
N THR A 452 -22.26 -5.77 18.04
CA THR A 452 -23.47 -6.40 17.47
C THR A 452 -23.15 -7.72 16.76
N LEU A 453 -21.99 -7.83 16.14
CA LEU A 453 -21.55 -9.01 15.40
C LEU A 453 -20.65 -9.95 16.21
N GLY A 454 -20.39 -9.66 17.49
CA GLY A 454 -19.52 -10.46 18.37
C GLY A 454 -18.08 -10.55 17.88
N LEU A 455 -17.52 -9.46 17.32
CA LEU A 455 -16.16 -9.45 16.78
C LEU A 455 -15.15 -9.09 17.86
N GLU A 456 -13.99 -9.72 17.87
CA GLU A 456 -12.87 -9.39 18.77
C GLU A 456 -12.15 -8.08 18.37
N GLY A 457 -12.42 -7.57 17.17
CA GLY A 457 -11.83 -6.35 16.62
C GLY A 457 -11.64 -6.43 15.11
N PHE A 458 -10.81 -5.55 14.59
CA PHE A 458 -10.53 -5.45 13.16
C PHE A 458 -9.04 -5.48 12.87
N THR A 459 -8.66 -6.02 11.70
CA THR A 459 -7.37 -5.71 11.07
C THR A 459 -7.63 -4.62 10.04
N VAL A 460 -7.03 -3.44 10.25
CA VAL A 460 -7.29 -2.24 9.43
C VAL A 460 -6.23 -2.11 8.35
N SER A 461 -6.67 -2.06 7.09
CA SER A 461 -5.82 -1.92 5.91
C SER A 461 -5.43 -0.47 5.63
N ASP A 462 -4.27 -0.28 5.04
CA ASP A 462 -3.87 0.96 4.37
C ASP A 462 -4.39 1.05 2.92
N TRP A 463 -4.89 -0.04 2.34
CA TRP A 463 -5.60 -0.12 1.08
C TRP A 463 -7.12 -0.02 1.29
N GLY A 464 -7.86 0.34 0.23
CA GLY A 464 -9.32 0.44 0.24
C GLY A 464 -9.90 0.43 -1.17
N LEU A 465 -11.00 1.17 -1.39
CA LEU A 465 -11.74 1.19 -2.65
C LEU A 465 -10.85 1.41 -3.88
N ARG A 466 -9.94 2.37 -3.83
CA ARG A 466 -9.12 2.78 -4.99
C ARG A 466 -8.21 1.66 -5.48
N GLU A 467 -7.54 1.00 -4.56
CA GLU A 467 -6.69 -0.14 -4.85
C GLU A 467 -7.52 -1.32 -5.36
N GLY A 468 -8.73 -1.54 -4.81
CA GLY A 468 -9.67 -2.55 -5.27
C GLY A 468 -10.17 -2.31 -6.69
N ILE A 469 -10.40 -1.06 -7.09
CA ILE A 469 -10.75 -0.68 -8.46
C ILE A 469 -9.59 -0.94 -9.42
N LEU A 470 -8.35 -0.61 -9.03
CA LEU A 470 -7.16 -0.92 -9.83
C LEU A 470 -7.02 -2.43 -10.05
N LEU A 471 -7.12 -3.22 -8.97
CA LEU A 471 -7.06 -4.69 -9.03
C LEU A 471 -8.15 -5.30 -9.93
N ALA A 472 -9.33 -4.70 -9.97
CA ALA A 472 -10.42 -5.16 -10.84
C ALA A 472 -10.18 -4.87 -12.32
N ALA A 473 -9.23 -3.99 -12.64
CA ALA A 473 -8.94 -3.53 -13.98
C ALA A 473 -7.64 -4.12 -14.56
N LEU A 474 -6.90 -4.89 -13.76
CA LEU A 474 -5.74 -5.68 -14.18
C LEU A 474 -6.19 -7.00 -14.80
#